data_62e93ee17d35248e9e3b20bf8313c885
#
_entry.id   62e93ee17d35248e9e3b20bf8313c885
#
_cell.length_a   1.000
_cell.length_b   1.000
_cell.length_c   1.000
_cell.angle_alpha   90.00
_cell.angle_beta   90.00
_cell.angle_gamma   90.00
#
_symmetry.space_group_name_H-M   'P 1'
#
loop_
_entity.id
_entity.type
_entity.pdbx_description
1 polymer ?
#
loop_
_entity_poly.entity_id
_entity_poly.type
_entity_poly.pdbx_seq_one_letter_code
_entity_poly.pdbx_strand_id
1 'polypeptide(L)'
;RRDRKDISKFEDMKGKVLVANYETAFHGYRTGMAELENRGFNHEKFFKKVIFAGEKASAIINDIIAGSGDVGFVRACWLEEYELQNISVMDKLKVIGAKPGPIKCLHSTRAYPNNTFAATYKVDPELAREMTLALLSMKPEKDGQAWSIATDFKPVDDLYRSLKVGPYQYLREWSVKRVLTEFWPAFLIVILGIVG
;
A
#
# COMPACT_ATOMS: atom_id res chain seq x y z
N ARG A 1 -4.41 -19.00 -5.19
CA ARG A 1 -3.98 -20.28 -5.77
C ARG A 1 -4.40 -20.32 -7.24
N ARG A 2 -3.62 -21.01 -8.04
CA ARG A 2 -3.88 -21.14 -9.49
C ARG A 2 -5.09 -22.05 -9.79
N ASP A 3 -5.35 -23.02 -8.94
CA ASP A 3 -6.49 -23.94 -9.02
C ASP A 3 -7.85 -23.28 -8.70
N ARG A 4 -7.86 -22.13 -8.04
CA ARG A 4 -9.08 -21.36 -7.73
C ARG A 4 -9.58 -20.65 -8.99
N LYS A 5 -10.61 -21.22 -9.61
CA LYS A 5 -11.27 -20.64 -10.80
C LYS A 5 -12.27 -19.54 -10.44
N ASP A 6 -12.72 -19.52 -9.19
CA ASP A 6 -13.66 -18.52 -8.65
C ASP A 6 -13.01 -17.18 -8.32
N ILE A 7 -11.69 -17.03 -8.44
CA ILE A 7 -10.96 -15.79 -8.23
C ILE A 7 -10.08 -15.53 -9.46
N SER A 8 -10.49 -14.62 -10.34
CA SER A 8 -9.77 -14.26 -11.58
C SER A 8 -9.51 -12.75 -11.70
N LYS A 9 -10.30 -11.93 -11.04
CA LYS A 9 -10.21 -10.47 -11.06
C LYS A 9 -10.41 -9.90 -9.65
N PHE A 10 -10.23 -8.59 -9.50
CA PHE A 10 -10.31 -7.93 -8.19
C PHE A 10 -11.68 -8.09 -7.52
N GLU A 11 -12.76 -7.99 -8.30
CA GLU A 11 -14.13 -8.11 -7.80
C GLU A 11 -14.40 -9.46 -7.14
N ASP A 12 -13.77 -10.53 -7.62
CA ASP A 12 -13.94 -11.89 -7.11
C ASP A 12 -13.33 -12.10 -5.72
N MET A 13 -12.45 -11.17 -5.29
CA MET A 13 -11.85 -11.19 -3.96
C MET A 13 -12.79 -10.70 -2.87
N LYS A 14 -13.92 -10.06 -3.22
CA LYS A 14 -14.89 -9.56 -2.25
C LYS A 14 -15.44 -10.68 -1.39
N GLY A 15 -15.47 -10.48 -0.06
CA GLY A 15 -15.94 -11.46 0.90
C GLY A 15 -15.00 -12.65 1.14
N LYS A 16 -13.81 -12.66 0.55
CA LYS A 16 -12.79 -13.70 0.76
C LYS A 16 -11.93 -13.39 1.99
N VAL A 17 -11.07 -14.34 2.35
CA VAL A 17 -10.09 -14.20 3.43
C VAL A 17 -8.77 -13.70 2.85
N LEU A 18 -8.34 -12.52 3.30
CA LEU A 18 -7.04 -11.95 2.96
C LEU A 18 -5.98 -12.39 3.97
N VAL A 19 -4.79 -12.72 3.48
CA VAL A 19 -3.56 -12.86 4.28
C VAL A 19 -2.59 -11.74 3.86
N ALA A 20 -2.07 -11.01 4.83
CA ALA A 20 -1.14 -9.88 4.61
C ALA A 20 -0.07 -9.84 5.69
N ASN A 21 0.91 -8.94 5.57
CA ASN A 21 1.98 -8.80 6.57
C ASN A 21 1.43 -8.30 7.91
N TYR A 22 1.20 -6.99 8.01
CA TYR A 22 0.66 -6.28 9.17
C TYR A 22 -0.06 -5.01 8.68
N GLU A 23 -0.94 -4.48 9.49
CA GLU A 23 -1.83 -3.38 9.10
C GLU A 23 -1.10 -2.10 8.68
N THR A 24 0.06 -1.84 9.27
CA THR A 24 0.88 -0.66 8.94
C THR A 24 1.82 -0.85 7.77
N ALA A 25 1.91 -2.07 7.20
CA ALA A 25 2.79 -2.37 6.06
C ALA A 25 2.40 -1.54 4.84
N PHE A 26 3.31 -0.66 4.41
CA PHE A 26 3.09 0.16 3.23
C PHE A 26 3.01 -0.73 1.98
N HIS A 27 4.10 -1.46 1.71
CA HIS A 27 4.15 -2.41 0.61
C HIS A 27 3.34 -3.68 0.94
N GLY A 28 2.50 -4.08 0.04
CA GLY A 28 1.56 -5.19 0.22
C GLY A 28 0.23 -4.72 0.77
N TYR A 29 0.07 -4.57 2.10
CA TYR A 29 -1.25 -4.30 2.69
C TYR A 29 -1.84 -2.94 2.28
N ARG A 30 -1.19 -1.82 2.62
CA ARG A 30 -1.75 -0.49 2.33
C ARG A 30 -1.87 -0.19 0.85
N THR A 31 -0.88 -0.58 0.05
CA THR A 31 -0.97 -0.41 -1.41
C THR A 31 -2.09 -1.24 -2.02
N GLY A 32 -2.31 -2.46 -1.51
CA GLY A 32 -3.44 -3.30 -1.93
C GLY A 32 -4.80 -2.71 -1.54
N MET A 33 -4.93 -2.19 -0.31
CA MET A 33 -6.16 -1.53 0.15
C MET A 33 -6.45 -0.26 -0.66
N ALA A 34 -5.43 0.55 -0.96
CA ALA A 34 -5.59 1.74 -1.80
C ALA A 34 -5.98 1.39 -3.24
N GLU A 35 -5.50 0.27 -3.79
CA GLU A 35 -5.95 -0.19 -5.11
C GLU A 35 -7.44 -0.55 -5.10
N LEU A 36 -7.96 -1.11 -4.00
CA LEU A 36 -9.40 -1.37 -3.84
C LEU A 36 -10.21 -0.06 -3.80
N GLU A 37 -9.77 0.95 -3.04
CA GLU A 37 -10.41 2.27 -3.00
C GLU A 37 -10.39 2.94 -4.39
N ASN A 38 -9.26 2.90 -5.09
CA ASN A 38 -9.15 3.44 -6.45
C ASN A 38 -10.09 2.77 -7.46
N ARG A 39 -10.52 1.54 -7.17
CA ARG A 39 -11.52 0.80 -7.94
C ARG A 39 -12.96 1.03 -7.46
N GLY A 40 -13.17 1.88 -6.46
CA GLY A 40 -14.48 2.20 -5.91
C GLY A 40 -14.99 1.21 -4.87
N PHE A 41 -14.14 0.34 -4.34
CA PHE A 41 -14.51 -0.57 -3.27
C PHE A 41 -14.18 0.02 -1.90
N ASN A 42 -15.06 -0.15 -0.95
CA ASN A 42 -14.76 0.16 0.44
C ASN A 42 -13.83 -0.91 1.01
N HIS A 43 -12.55 -0.58 1.20
CA HIS A 43 -11.51 -1.51 1.65
C HIS A 43 -11.78 -2.10 3.04
N GLU A 44 -12.42 -1.33 3.95
CA GLU A 44 -12.73 -1.79 5.33
C GLU A 44 -13.76 -2.92 5.37
N LYS A 45 -14.63 -2.99 4.34
CA LYS A 45 -15.73 -3.96 4.24
C LYS A 45 -15.55 -4.95 3.08
N PHE A 46 -14.42 -4.91 2.41
CA PHE A 46 -14.21 -5.70 1.19
C PHE A 46 -13.95 -7.18 1.49
N PHE A 47 -13.08 -7.46 2.44
CA PHE A 47 -12.74 -8.82 2.86
C PHE A 47 -13.63 -9.27 4.02
N LYS A 48 -13.97 -10.57 4.03
CA LYS A 48 -14.66 -11.20 5.17
C LYS A 48 -13.78 -11.21 6.42
N LYS A 49 -12.47 -11.43 6.24
CA LYS A 49 -11.47 -11.49 7.30
C LYS A 49 -10.10 -11.12 6.74
N VAL A 50 -9.30 -10.46 7.55
CA VAL A 50 -7.86 -10.23 7.29
C VAL A 50 -7.07 -10.98 8.34
N ILE A 51 -6.09 -11.77 7.90
CA ILE A 51 -5.13 -12.50 8.74
C ILE A 51 -3.77 -11.83 8.56
N PHE A 52 -3.16 -11.38 9.64
CA PHE A 52 -1.82 -10.81 9.61
C PHE A 52 -0.79 -11.88 9.97
N ALA A 53 0.05 -12.26 8.99
CA ALA A 53 1.03 -13.33 9.09
C ALA A 53 2.44 -12.84 9.48
N GLY A 54 2.60 -11.55 9.78
CA GLY A 54 3.88 -10.94 10.15
C GLY A 54 4.75 -10.55 8.94
N GLU A 55 6.03 -10.30 9.17
CA GLU A 55 6.92 -9.69 8.17
C GLU A 55 7.32 -10.61 7.03
N LYS A 56 7.36 -11.92 7.27
CA LYS A 56 7.88 -12.88 6.29
C LYS A 56 6.89 -13.15 5.17
N ALA A 57 7.26 -12.81 3.94
CA ALA A 57 6.47 -13.15 2.75
C ALA A 57 6.18 -14.65 2.64
N SER A 58 7.13 -15.50 3.06
CA SER A 58 6.97 -16.94 3.07
C SER A 58 5.76 -17.41 3.87
N ALA A 59 5.44 -16.74 4.99
CA ALA A 59 4.27 -17.08 5.79
C ALA A 59 2.98 -16.85 5.00
N ILE A 60 2.86 -15.68 4.34
CA ILE A 60 1.70 -15.34 3.50
C ILE A 60 1.56 -16.35 2.35
N ILE A 61 2.66 -16.63 1.65
CA ILE A 61 2.69 -17.56 0.51
C ILE A 61 2.26 -18.95 0.95
N ASN A 62 2.81 -19.45 2.06
CA ASN A 62 2.50 -20.76 2.61
C ASN A 62 1.04 -20.87 3.05
N ASP A 63 0.49 -19.85 3.70
CA ASP A 63 -0.92 -19.79 4.11
C ASP A 63 -1.86 -19.86 2.91
N ILE A 64 -1.53 -19.14 1.83
CA ILE A 64 -2.33 -19.21 0.60
C ILE A 64 -2.23 -20.61 -0.04
N ILE A 65 -1.05 -21.20 -0.12
CA ILE A 65 -0.86 -22.55 -0.69
C ILE A 65 -1.60 -23.60 0.16
N ALA A 66 -1.51 -23.50 1.49
CA ALA A 66 -2.19 -24.38 2.43
C ALA A 66 -3.73 -24.21 2.43
N GLY A 67 -4.24 -23.09 1.88
CA GLY A 67 -5.68 -22.80 1.88
C GLY A 67 -6.21 -22.14 3.15
N SER A 68 -5.34 -21.66 4.05
CA SER A 68 -5.71 -20.90 5.24
C SER A 68 -6.27 -19.51 4.88
N GLY A 69 -5.92 -19.01 3.69
CA GLY A 69 -6.44 -17.81 3.09
C GLY A 69 -6.78 -17.99 1.62
N ASP A 70 -7.57 -17.09 1.08
CA ASP A 70 -8.00 -17.08 -0.32
C ASP A 70 -7.09 -16.21 -1.19
N VAL A 71 -6.67 -15.05 -0.64
CA VAL A 71 -5.92 -13.98 -1.31
C VAL A 71 -4.74 -13.56 -0.43
N GLY A 72 -3.57 -13.36 -1.03
CA GLY A 72 -2.39 -12.84 -0.35
C GLY A 72 -1.98 -11.48 -0.89
N PHE A 73 -1.70 -10.51 -0.01
CA PHE A 73 -1.06 -9.26 -0.38
C PHE A 73 0.41 -9.29 0.01
N VAL A 74 1.29 -9.23 -0.98
CA VAL A 74 2.74 -9.24 -0.81
C VAL A 74 3.37 -8.08 -1.57
N ARG A 75 4.57 -7.67 -1.21
CA ARG A 75 5.36 -6.71 -1.98
C ARG A 75 5.61 -7.26 -3.39
N ALA A 76 5.64 -6.39 -4.38
CA ALA A 76 6.08 -6.77 -5.72
C ALA A 76 7.49 -7.39 -5.69
N CYS A 77 7.77 -8.29 -6.59
CA CYS A 77 8.97 -9.09 -6.72
C CYS A 77 9.15 -10.24 -5.69
N TRP A 78 8.38 -10.27 -4.61
CA TRP A 78 8.55 -11.33 -3.61
C TRP A 78 8.19 -12.73 -4.09
N LEU A 79 7.29 -12.86 -5.04
CA LEU A 79 6.98 -14.17 -5.63
C LEU A 79 8.16 -14.66 -6.49
N GLU A 80 8.74 -13.77 -7.28
CA GLU A 80 9.89 -14.06 -8.12
C GLU A 80 11.15 -14.33 -7.29
N GLU A 81 11.40 -13.53 -6.25
CA GLU A 81 12.50 -13.72 -5.29
C GLU A 81 12.36 -15.08 -4.56
N TYR A 82 11.15 -15.44 -4.16
CA TYR A 82 10.88 -16.70 -3.49
C TYR A 82 11.04 -17.91 -4.43
N GLU A 83 10.67 -17.77 -5.69
CA GLU A 83 10.85 -18.77 -6.73
C GLU A 83 12.35 -19.07 -6.96
N LEU A 84 13.21 -18.06 -6.91
CA LEU A 84 14.67 -18.22 -7.04
C LEU A 84 15.30 -19.00 -5.87
N GLN A 85 14.69 -18.96 -4.70
CA GLN A 85 15.20 -19.60 -3.49
C GLN A 85 14.58 -20.98 -3.22
N ASN A 86 13.39 -21.23 -3.75
CA ASN A 86 12.57 -22.39 -3.43
C ASN A 86 11.74 -22.80 -4.64
N ILE A 87 11.35 -24.00 -4.64
CA ILE A 87 10.56 -24.70 -5.65
C ILE A 87 9.29 -23.93 -6.04
N SER A 88 9.17 -23.65 -7.34
CA SER A 88 7.94 -23.50 -8.14
C SER A 88 6.66 -23.03 -7.43
N VAL A 89 6.69 -21.81 -6.86
CA VAL A 89 5.47 -21.18 -6.33
C VAL A 89 4.58 -20.63 -7.45
N MET A 90 5.17 -20.26 -8.59
CA MET A 90 4.46 -19.71 -9.74
C MET A 90 3.54 -20.72 -10.40
N ASP A 91 3.79 -22.04 -10.22
CA ASP A 91 2.89 -23.11 -10.66
C ASP A 91 1.65 -23.22 -9.76
N LYS A 92 1.78 -22.86 -8.48
CA LYS A 92 0.70 -22.96 -7.48
C LYS A 92 -0.11 -21.70 -7.33
N LEU A 93 0.50 -20.54 -7.61
CA LEU A 93 -0.09 -19.23 -7.41
C LEU A 93 -0.30 -18.50 -8.74
N LYS A 94 -1.19 -17.54 -8.75
CA LYS A 94 -1.40 -16.58 -9.86
C LYS A 94 -1.53 -15.18 -9.30
N VAL A 95 -1.01 -14.21 -10.04
CA VAL A 95 -1.17 -12.80 -9.73
C VAL A 95 -2.47 -12.30 -10.34
N ILE A 96 -3.34 -11.72 -9.50
CA ILE A 96 -4.62 -11.17 -9.93
C ILE A 96 -4.43 -9.73 -10.39
N GLY A 97 -4.93 -9.43 -11.60
CA GLY A 97 -4.88 -8.07 -12.15
C GLY A 97 -3.47 -7.57 -12.41
N ALA A 98 -2.57 -8.45 -12.85
CA ALA A 98 -1.21 -8.06 -13.23
C ALA A 98 -1.22 -6.92 -14.25
N LYS A 99 -0.39 -5.90 -14.00
CA LYS A 99 -0.27 -4.69 -14.83
C LYS A 99 1.13 -4.62 -15.45
N PRO A 100 1.28 -4.07 -16.65
CA PRO A 100 2.57 -3.59 -17.12
C PRO A 100 2.98 -2.36 -16.32
N GLY A 101 4.28 -2.16 -16.13
CA GLY A 101 4.78 -1.00 -15.41
C GLY A 101 6.30 -0.88 -15.40
N PRO A 102 6.85 0.07 -14.66
CA PRO A 102 8.29 0.33 -14.64
C PRO A 102 9.10 -0.76 -13.92
N ILE A 103 8.44 -1.60 -13.12
CA ILE A 103 9.10 -2.72 -12.43
C ILE A 103 8.97 -4.01 -13.23
N LYS A 104 10.04 -4.81 -13.26
CA LYS A 104 10.12 -6.03 -14.08
C LYS A 104 9.28 -7.19 -13.53
N CYS A 105 8.91 -7.14 -12.25
CA CYS A 105 8.14 -8.18 -11.59
C CYS A 105 6.63 -8.01 -11.82
N LEU A 106 5.88 -9.09 -11.66
CA LEU A 106 4.41 -9.06 -11.67
C LEU A 106 3.89 -8.21 -10.51
N HIS A 107 3.03 -7.24 -10.83
CA HIS A 107 2.41 -6.38 -9.83
C HIS A 107 0.98 -6.02 -10.22
N SER A 108 0.14 -5.79 -9.21
CA SER A 108 -1.30 -5.53 -9.39
C SER A 108 -1.67 -4.08 -9.10
N THR A 109 -0.81 -3.33 -8.41
CA THR A 109 -1.01 -1.92 -8.06
C THR A 109 -0.13 -1.03 -8.93
N ARG A 110 -0.34 0.29 -8.88
CA ARG A 110 0.67 1.23 -9.42
C ARG A 110 1.99 1.08 -8.66
N ALA A 111 3.09 1.49 -9.28
CA ALA A 111 4.36 1.63 -8.60
C ALA A 111 4.33 2.85 -7.67
N TYR A 112 4.98 2.71 -6.52
CA TYR A 112 5.17 3.77 -5.54
C TYR A 112 6.66 3.99 -5.31
N PRO A 113 7.08 5.22 -4.93
CA PRO A 113 8.45 5.46 -4.47
C PRO A 113 8.84 4.47 -3.39
N ASN A 114 10.08 3.97 -3.50
CA ASN A 114 10.64 3.01 -2.54
C ASN A 114 11.35 3.76 -1.40
N ASN A 115 12.31 3.13 -0.76
CA ASN A 115 13.06 3.70 0.35
C ASN A 115 13.72 5.02 -0.05
N THR A 116 13.62 6.02 0.82
CA THR A 116 14.19 7.34 0.62
C THR A 116 15.28 7.58 1.65
N PHE A 117 16.44 8.00 1.18
CA PHE A 117 17.46 8.57 2.05
C PHE A 117 17.24 10.08 2.11
N ALA A 118 17.08 10.64 3.29
CA ALA A 118 16.80 12.05 3.48
C ALA A 118 17.72 12.66 4.54
N ALA A 119 18.22 13.86 4.25
CA ALA A 119 18.92 14.68 5.24
C ALA A 119 17.91 15.49 6.07
N THR A 120 18.12 15.59 7.38
CA THR A 120 17.37 16.52 8.23
C THR A 120 17.85 17.94 8.02
N TYR A 121 17.05 18.93 8.41
CA TYR A 121 17.41 20.35 8.33
C TYR A 121 18.65 20.73 9.17
N LYS A 122 19.12 19.85 10.07
CA LYS A 122 20.31 20.06 10.91
C LYS A 122 21.62 19.60 10.26
N VAL A 123 21.54 18.88 9.15
CA VAL A 123 22.72 18.39 8.46
C VAL A 123 23.37 19.54 7.70
N ASP A 124 24.70 19.61 7.78
CA ASP A 124 25.48 20.55 7.00
C ASP A 124 25.19 20.38 5.50
N PRO A 125 24.90 21.47 4.76
CA PRO A 125 24.54 21.39 3.34
C PRO A 125 25.61 20.75 2.46
N GLU A 126 26.90 20.99 2.77
CA GLU A 126 28.00 20.40 1.98
C GLU A 126 28.08 18.90 2.21
N LEU A 127 27.93 18.44 3.47
CA LEU A 127 27.87 17.02 3.77
C LEU A 127 26.67 16.36 3.08
N ALA A 128 25.51 17.01 3.06
CA ALA A 128 24.33 16.50 2.35
C ALA A 128 24.59 16.36 0.85
N ARG A 129 25.29 17.35 0.28
CA ARG A 129 25.72 17.35 -1.14
C ARG A 129 26.68 16.21 -1.43
N GLU A 130 27.73 16.03 -0.62
CA GLU A 130 28.71 14.96 -0.77
C GLU A 130 28.06 13.58 -0.71
N MET A 131 27.17 13.37 0.27
CA MET A 131 26.39 12.12 0.40
C MET A 131 25.52 11.87 -0.84
N THR A 132 24.86 12.89 -1.36
CA THR A 132 24.03 12.77 -2.57
C THR A 132 24.87 12.34 -3.77
N LEU A 133 26.02 12.98 -3.97
CA LEU A 133 26.95 12.63 -5.06
C LEU A 133 27.48 11.20 -4.92
N ALA A 134 27.84 10.79 -3.70
CA ALA A 134 28.28 9.43 -3.42
C ALA A 134 27.20 8.40 -3.78
N LEU A 135 25.98 8.60 -3.32
CA LEU A 135 24.86 7.69 -3.60
C LEU A 135 24.55 7.60 -5.10
N LEU A 136 24.47 8.74 -5.79
CA LEU A 136 24.17 8.78 -7.22
C LEU A 136 25.31 8.20 -8.09
N SER A 137 26.56 8.19 -7.60
CA SER A 137 27.69 7.58 -8.29
C SER A 137 27.84 6.08 -8.07
N MET A 138 27.07 5.49 -7.14
CA MET A 138 27.08 4.05 -6.92
C MET A 138 26.56 3.30 -8.15
N LYS A 139 27.26 2.22 -8.50
CA LYS A 139 26.81 1.34 -9.58
C LYS A 139 25.55 0.57 -9.12
N PRO A 140 24.63 0.26 -10.06
CA PRO A 140 23.50 -0.61 -9.76
C PRO A 140 23.96 -1.95 -9.17
N GLU A 141 23.20 -2.46 -8.21
CA GLU A 141 23.41 -3.79 -7.66
C GLU A 141 23.09 -4.88 -8.69
N LYS A 142 23.39 -6.14 -8.35
CA LYS A 142 23.16 -7.29 -9.26
C LYS A 142 21.72 -7.47 -9.67
N ASP A 143 20.78 -7.07 -8.82
CA ASP A 143 19.31 -7.07 -9.06
C ASP A 143 18.84 -5.83 -9.85
N GLY A 144 19.73 -4.91 -10.18
CA GLY A 144 19.43 -3.68 -10.91
C GLY A 144 18.97 -2.52 -10.04
N GLN A 145 18.95 -2.65 -8.70
CA GLN A 145 18.65 -1.54 -7.81
C GLN A 145 19.78 -0.50 -7.83
N ALA A 146 19.39 0.77 -7.90
CA ALA A 146 20.32 1.90 -7.91
C ALA A 146 19.69 3.10 -7.20
N TRP A 147 20.53 3.95 -6.63
CA TRP A 147 20.10 5.24 -6.13
C TRP A 147 19.77 6.18 -7.29
N SER A 148 18.73 6.95 -7.11
CA SER A 148 18.24 7.92 -8.09
C SER A 148 17.80 9.20 -7.38
N ILE A 149 17.58 10.26 -8.15
CA ILE A 149 16.95 11.47 -7.64
C ILE A 149 15.56 11.14 -7.09
N ALA A 150 15.11 11.91 -6.09
CA ALA A 150 13.78 11.74 -5.50
C ALA A 150 12.70 11.88 -6.58
N THR A 151 11.74 10.97 -6.53
CA THR A 151 10.55 11.01 -7.40
C THR A 151 9.40 11.74 -6.69
N ASP A 152 8.30 11.97 -7.40
CA ASP A 152 7.10 12.57 -6.82
C ASP A 152 6.47 11.62 -5.78
N PHE A 153 6.33 12.10 -4.54
CA PHE A 153 5.69 11.40 -3.42
C PHE A 153 4.17 11.66 -3.32
N LYS A 154 3.61 12.49 -4.21
CA LYS A 154 2.16 12.72 -4.23
C LYS A 154 1.33 11.44 -4.25
N PRO A 155 1.69 10.38 -4.99
CA PRO A 155 0.96 9.11 -4.95
C PRO A 155 0.93 8.45 -3.57
N VAL A 156 1.98 8.63 -2.78
CA VAL A 156 2.03 8.12 -1.39
C VAL A 156 1.10 8.94 -0.52
N ASP A 157 1.12 10.26 -0.64
CA ASP A 157 0.23 11.16 0.07
C ASP A 157 -1.25 10.87 -0.24
N ASP A 158 -1.58 10.74 -1.52
CA ASP A 158 -2.93 10.38 -1.99
C ASP A 158 -3.40 9.02 -1.42
N LEU A 159 -2.49 8.02 -1.33
CA LEU A 159 -2.78 6.73 -0.71
C LEU A 159 -3.14 6.88 0.78
N TYR A 160 -2.31 7.60 1.54
CA TYR A 160 -2.57 7.81 2.97
C TYR A 160 -3.87 8.56 3.20
N ARG A 161 -4.18 9.53 2.35
CA ARG A 161 -5.42 10.31 2.39
C ARG A 161 -6.64 9.44 2.07
N SER A 162 -6.58 8.63 1.02
CA SER A 162 -7.69 7.75 0.62
C SER A 162 -8.03 6.72 1.68
N LEU A 163 -7.02 6.13 2.31
CA LEU A 163 -7.19 5.17 3.40
C LEU A 163 -7.48 5.85 4.75
N LYS A 164 -7.35 7.17 4.84
CA LYS A 164 -7.52 7.95 6.08
C LYS A 164 -6.63 7.44 7.21
N VAL A 165 -5.35 7.15 6.92
CA VAL A 165 -4.36 6.63 7.87
C VAL A 165 -3.18 7.59 8.03
N GLY A 166 -2.34 7.37 9.05
CA GLY A 166 -1.18 8.21 9.32
C GLY A 166 -1.58 9.68 9.56
N PRO A 167 -1.01 10.64 8.80
CA PRO A 167 -1.34 12.06 8.95
C PRO A 167 -2.81 12.39 8.69
N TYR A 168 -3.54 11.51 8.04
CA TYR A 168 -4.93 11.70 7.62
C TYR A 168 -5.95 10.95 8.49
N GLN A 169 -5.56 10.41 9.64
CA GLN A 169 -6.48 9.73 10.57
C GLN A 169 -7.65 10.63 11.00
N TYR A 170 -7.42 11.94 11.10
CA TYR A 170 -8.46 12.90 11.43
C TYR A 170 -9.64 12.91 10.45
N LEU A 171 -9.47 12.40 9.23
CA LEU A 171 -10.55 12.25 8.25
C LEU A 171 -11.52 11.10 8.57
N ARG A 172 -11.16 10.19 9.47
CA ARG A 172 -12.04 9.11 9.96
C ARG A 172 -13.05 9.62 10.97
N GLU A 173 -12.72 10.66 11.71
CA GLU A 173 -13.50 11.13 12.84
C GLU A 173 -14.46 12.24 12.42
N TRP A 174 -15.70 11.87 12.11
CA TRP A 174 -16.82 12.78 12.19
C TRP A 174 -17.26 12.86 13.66
N SER A 175 -16.63 13.72 14.44
CA SER A 175 -17.13 13.99 15.80
C SER A 175 -18.10 15.16 15.74
N VAL A 176 -19.20 15.03 16.51
CA VAL A 176 -20.16 16.14 16.71
C VAL A 176 -19.42 17.43 17.13
N LYS A 177 -18.37 17.29 17.94
CA LYS A 177 -17.50 18.39 18.37
C LYS A 177 -16.85 19.10 17.18
N ARG A 178 -16.36 18.37 16.17
CA ARG A 178 -15.73 18.95 14.97
C ARG A 178 -16.76 19.65 14.08
N VAL A 179 -17.92 19.05 13.87
CA VAL A 179 -19.02 19.68 13.14
C VAL A 179 -19.44 20.98 13.82
N LEU A 180 -19.59 20.99 15.13
CA LEU A 180 -19.92 22.17 15.90
C LEU A 180 -18.82 23.23 15.85
N THR A 181 -17.52 22.86 15.92
CA THR A 181 -16.42 23.85 15.90
C THR A 181 -16.13 24.39 14.51
N GLU A 182 -16.32 23.61 13.45
CA GLU A 182 -16.00 24.00 12.08
C GLU A 182 -17.17 24.76 11.42
N PHE A 183 -18.41 24.42 11.79
CA PHE A 183 -19.62 24.99 11.19
C PHE A 183 -20.46 25.88 12.16
N TRP A 184 -19.94 26.16 13.36
CA TRP A 184 -20.67 27.00 14.32
C TRP A 184 -21.09 28.38 13.76
N PRO A 185 -20.33 29.07 12.86
CA PRO A 185 -20.81 30.32 12.30
C PRO A 185 -22.04 30.13 11.40
N ALA A 186 -22.08 29.01 10.65
CA ALA A 186 -23.24 28.68 9.81
C ALA A 186 -24.48 28.38 10.67
N PHE A 187 -24.30 27.69 11.80
CA PHE A 187 -25.40 27.47 12.76
C PHE A 187 -25.93 28.77 13.34
N LEU A 188 -25.08 29.75 13.64
CA LEU A 188 -25.48 31.08 14.12
C LEU A 188 -26.31 31.84 13.07
N ILE A 189 -25.88 31.82 11.80
CA ILE A 189 -26.61 32.46 10.71
C ILE A 189 -28.01 31.87 10.55
N VAL A 190 -28.13 30.53 10.63
CA VAL A 190 -29.43 29.86 10.55
C VAL A 190 -30.33 30.24 11.74
N ILE A 191 -29.79 30.27 12.96
CA ILE A 191 -30.57 30.63 14.16
C ILE A 191 -31.02 32.09 14.08
N LEU A 192 -30.15 33.01 13.69
CA LEU A 192 -30.51 34.43 13.55
C LEU A 192 -31.52 34.68 12.41
N GLY A 193 -31.48 33.89 11.35
CA GLY A 193 -32.47 33.96 10.25
C GLY A 193 -33.83 33.37 10.57
N ILE A 194 -33.94 32.55 11.63
CA ILE A 194 -35.24 31.97 12.09
C ILE A 194 -35.90 32.89 13.13
N VAL A 195 -35.15 33.71 13.86
CA VAL A 195 -35.63 34.54 14.98
C VAL A 195 -35.89 35.98 14.52
N GLY A 196 -35.46 36.40 13.33
CA GLY A 196 -35.75 37.69 12.72
C GLY A 196 -36.83 37.58 11.65
#